data_1c8ee5625eb121a4e9a566bdffccdc35
#
_entry.id   1c8ee5625eb121a4e9a566bdffccdc35
#
_cell.length_a   1.000
_cell.length_b   1.000
_cell.length_c   1.000
_cell.angle_alpha   90.00
_cell.angle_beta   90.00
_cell.angle_gamma   90.00
#
_symmetry.space_group_name_H-M   'P 1'
#
loop_
_entity.id
_entity.type
_entity.pdbx_description
1 polymer ?
#
loop_
_entity_poly.entity_id
_entity_poly.type
_entity_poly.pdbx_seq_one_letter_code
_entity_poly.pdbx_strand_id
1 'polypeptide(L)' 'FFGTGFETTAVATAAILLARPPANFSVLSAHKFIPPVMEIVAEMPGSRVEGFLAAGHAATITGWGIFEPFVARHRIPV' A
#
# COMPACT_ATOMS: atom_id res chain seq x y z
N PHE A 1 -8.94 18.42 -1.53
CA PHE A 1 -8.99 17.16 -2.29
C PHE A 1 -8.96 15.97 -1.33
N PHE A 2 -9.90 15.06 -1.49
CA PHE A 2 -9.94 13.81 -0.74
C PHE A 2 -9.35 12.69 -1.60
N GLY A 3 -8.17 12.18 -1.20
CA GLY A 3 -7.46 11.13 -1.91
C GLY A 3 -7.70 9.76 -1.28
N THR A 4 -8.18 8.79 -2.06
CA THR A 4 -8.41 7.43 -1.61
C THR A 4 -7.91 6.43 -2.65
N GLY A 5 -7.46 5.28 -2.20
CA GLY A 5 -6.93 4.22 -3.06
C GLY A 5 -5.66 3.62 -2.51
N PHE A 6 -4.99 2.84 -3.32
CA PHE A 6 -3.74 2.18 -2.99
C PHE A 6 -2.56 2.88 -3.66
N GLU A 7 -1.43 2.19 -3.82
CA GLU A 7 -0.19 2.75 -4.33
C GLU A 7 -0.32 3.40 -5.71
N THR A 8 -1.11 2.79 -6.60
CA THR A 8 -1.30 3.29 -7.96
C THR A 8 -1.99 4.64 -7.99
N THR A 9 -2.91 4.89 -7.07
CA THR A 9 -3.63 6.17 -6.93
C THR A 9 -2.78 7.20 -6.20
N ALA A 10 -2.01 6.77 -5.21
CA ALA A 10 -1.14 7.66 -4.43
C ALA A 10 -0.09 8.35 -5.30
N VAL A 11 0.38 7.71 -6.36
CA VAL A 11 1.36 8.27 -7.29
C VAL A 11 0.83 9.56 -7.93
N ALA A 12 -0.42 9.57 -8.39
CA ALA A 12 -1.03 10.77 -8.99
C ALA A 12 -1.15 11.91 -7.97
N THR A 13 -1.56 11.60 -6.75
CA THR A 13 -1.65 12.60 -5.67
C THR A 13 -0.27 13.16 -5.33
N ALA A 14 0.74 12.30 -5.25
CA ALA A 14 2.11 12.72 -4.99
C ALA A 14 2.65 13.63 -6.11
N ALA A 15 2.35 13.34 -7.36
CA ALA A 15 2.75 14.16 -8.50
C ALA A 15 2.17 15.58 -8.40
N ILE A 16 0.91 15.70 -8.01
CA ILE A 16 0.26 17.02 -7.81
C ILE A 16 0.95 17.79 -6.69
N LEU A 17 1.26 17.14 -5.57
CA LEU A 17 1.92 17.79 -4.45
C LEU A 17 3.34 18.25 -4.81
N LEU A 18 4.08 17.45 -5.57
CA LEU A 18 5.42 17.79 -6.03
C LEU A 18 5.42 18.94 -7.05
N ALA A 19 4.33 19.14 -7.76
CA ALA A 19 4.17 20.25 -8.71
C ALA A 19 3.92 21.61 -8.03
N ARG A 20 3.96 21.66 -6.70
CA ARG A 20 3.75 22.88 -5.90
C ARG A 20 2.40 23.53 -6.19
N PRO A 21 1.29 22.92 -5.74
CA PRO A 21 -0.05 23.48 -5.94
C PRO A 21 -0.22 24.80 -5.18
N PRO A 22 -1.31 25.56 -5.48
CA PRO A 22 -1.61 26.80 -4.75
C PRO A 22 -1.69 26.60 -3.25
N ALA A 23 -1.38 27.65 -2.48
CA ALA A 23 -1.34 27.58 -1.00
C ALA A 23 -2.67 27.22 -0.36
N ASN A 24 -3.80 27.43 -1.07
CA ASN A 24 -5.13 27.04 -0.60
C ASN A 24 -5.52 25.60 -0.96
N PHE A 25 -4.59 24.82 -1.53
CA PHE A 25 -4.80 23.41 -1.84
C PHE A 25 -4.33 22.55 -0.68
N SER A 26 -5.15 21.56 -0.31
CA SER A 26 -4.78 20.56 0.68
C SER A 26 -5.33 19.20 0.29
N VAL A 27 -4.75 18.16 0.86
CA VAL A 27 -5.16 16.78 0.62
C VAL A 27 -5.54 16.13 1.95
N LEU A 28 -6.76 15.62 2.03
CA LEU A 28 -7.14 14.66 3.05
C LEU A 28 -6.89 13.27 2.48
N SER A 29 -5.87 12.59 3.00
CA SER A 29 -5.43 11.31 2.45
C SER A 29 -6.06 10.14 3.20
N ALA A 30 -6.71 9.27 2.43
CA ALA A 30 -7.14 7.95 2.87
C ALA A 30 -6.50 6.86 1.99
N HIS A 31 -5.32 7.14 1.45
CA HIS A 31 -4.57 6.14 0.70
C HIS A 31 -4.07 5.03 1.61
N LYS A 32 -3.99 3.82 1.06
CA LYS A 32 -3.48 2.64 1.75
C LYS A 32 -2.26 2.11 1.01
N PHE A 33 -1.28 1.68 1.78
CA PHE A 33 -0.11 0.99 1.27
C PHE A 33 -0.23 -0.49 1.67
N ILE A 34 -0.21 -1.39 0.68
CA ILE A 34 -0.58 -2.80 0.89
C ILE A 34 0.32 -3.53 1.87
N PRO A 35 1.67 -3.48 1.78
CA PRO A 35 2.51 -4.30 2.67
C PRO A 35 2.25 -4.10 4.17
N PRO A 36 2.14 -2.87 4.70
CA PRO A 36 1.80 -2.69 6.11
C PRO A 36 0.43 -3.23 6.50
N VAL A 37 -0.55 -3.18 5.58
CA VAL A 37 -1.88 -3.74 5.84
C VAL A 37 -1.80 -5.26 5.93
N MET A 38 -1.00 -5.91 5.11
CA MET A 38 -0.76 -7.35 5.18
C MET A 38 -0.16 -7.75 6.53
N GLU A 39 0.80 -6.97 7.04
CA GLU A 39 1.37 -7.19 8.38
C GLU A 39 0.29 -7.16 9.45
N ILE A 40 -0.57 -6.15 9.42
CA ILE A 40 -1.67 -6.02 10.38
C ILE A 40 -2.60 -7.23 10.30
N VAL A 41 -3.00 -7.63 9.10
CA VAL A 41 -3.91 -8.77 8.92
C VAL A 41 -3.28 -10.08 9.39
N ALA A 42 -2.00 -10.30 9.10
CA ALA A 42 -1.29 -11.50 9.51
C ALA A 42 -1.14 -11.59 11.04
N GLU A 43 -0.97 -10.45 11.71
CA GLU A 43 -0.73 -10.37 13.15
C GLU A 43 -2.02 -10.22 13.98
N MET A 44 -3.18 -10.05 13.33
CA MET A 44 -4.44 -9.91 14.06
C MET A 44 -4.74 -11.16 14.89
N PRO A 45 -5.20 -11.00 16.15
CA PRO A 45 -5.61 -12.13 16.97
C PRO A 45 -6.67 -12.98 16.26
N GLY A 46 -6.44 -14.28 16.19
CA GLY A 46 -7.36 -15.20 15.54
C GLY A 46 -7.26 -15.25 14.02
N SER A 47 -6.30 -14.57 13.43
CA SER A 47 -6.07 -14.63 11.97
C SER A 47 -5.73 -16.07 11.54
N ARG A 48 -6.38 -16.51 10.45
CA ARG A 48 -6.14 -17.80 9.82
C ARG A 48 -5.73 -17.67 8.37
N VAL A 49 -5.10 -16.56 8.03
CA VAL A 49 -4.64 -16.31 6.66
C VAL A 49 -3.47 -17.24 6.35
N GLU A 50 -3.60 -18.02 5.28
CA GLU A 50 -2.60 -19.00 4.86
C GLU A 50 -1.81 -18.55 3.63
N GLY A 51 -2.26 -17.49 2.96
CA GLY A 51 -1.61 -16.93 1.79
C GLY A 51 -2.26 -15.65 1.33
N PHE A 52 -1.56 -14.93 0.45
CA PHE A 52 -2.08 -13.71 -0.15
C PHE A 52 -1.95 -13.76 -1.66
N LEU A 53 -2.95 -13.26 -2.36
CA LEU A 53 -2.86 -12.93 -3.77
C LEU A 53 -2.67 -11.43 -3.87
N ALA A 54 -1.43 -11.02 -4.10
CA ALA A 54 -1.11 -9.60 -4.17
C ALA A 54 -1.66 -8.97 -5.45
N ALA A 55 -2.04 -7.69 -5.35
CA ALA A 55 -2.52 -6.93 -6.48
C ALA A 55 -1.38 -6.68 -7.47
N GLY A 56 -1.48 -7.29 -8.65
CA GLY A 56 -0.42 -7.24 -9.66
C GLY A 56 -0.08 -5.83 -10.13
N HIS A 57 -1.08 -4.96 -10.27
CA HIS A 57 -0.83 -3.56 -10.68
C HIS A 57 0.02 -2.82 -9.65
N ALA A 58 -0.27 -2.97 -8.36
CA ALA A 58 0.52 -2.36 -7.30
C ALA A 58 1.93 -2.96 -7.25
N ALA A 59 2.05 -4.27 -7.37
CA ALA A 59 3.33 -4.97 -7.37
C ALA A 59 4.21 -4.57 -8.57
N THR A 60 3.62 -4.23 -9.70
CA THR A 60 4.34 -3.71 -10.86
C THR A 60 5.02 -2.38 -10.57
N ILE A 61 4.37 -1.52 -9.78
CA ILE A 61 4.93 -0.22 -9.40
C ILE A 61 5.99 -0.35 -8.32
N THR A 62 5.72 -1.12 -7.27
CA THR A 62 6.60 -1.24 -6.10
C THR A 62 7.70 -2.28 -6.27
N GLY A 63 7.54 -3.22 -7.20
CA GLY A 63 8.38 -4.41 -7.34
C GLY A 63 7.93 -5.52 -6.39
N TRP A 64 8.05 -6.76 -6.86
CA TRP A 64 7.63 -7.92 -6.06
C TRP A 64 8.53 -8.16 -4.83
N GLY A 65 9.78 -7.70 -4.90
CA GLY A 65 10.74 -7.86 -3.81
C GLY A 65 10.32 -7.18 -2.51
N ILE A 66 9.37 -6.23 -2.57
CA ILE A 66 8.83 -5.57 -1.36
C ILE A 66 8.12 -6.55 -0.43
N PHE A 67 7.67 -7.70 -0.95
CA PHE A 67 6.98 -8.72 -0.15
C PHE A 67 7.92 -9.73 0.50
N GLU A 68 9.18 -9.78 0.09
CA GLU A 68 10.15 -10.76 0.63
C GLU A 68 10.33 -10.67 2.15
N PRO A 69 10.48 -9.48 2.76
CA PRO A 69 10.60 -9.39 4.21
C PRO A 69 9.36 -9.94 4.94
N PHE A 70 8.18 -9.72 4.37
CA PHE A 70 6.94 -10.25 4.93
C PHE A 70 6.92 -11.77 4.91
N VAL A 71 7.25 -12.38 3.77
CA VAL A 71 7.29 -13.84 3.63
C VAL A 71 8.30 -14.46 4.59
N ALA A 72 9.48 -13.83 4.72
CA ALA A 72 10.52 -14.31 5.63
C ALA A 72 10.09 -14.26 7.10
N ARG A 73 9.35 -13.20 7.49
CA ARG A 73 8.93 -13.00 8.87
C ARG A 73 7.75 -13.88 9.26
N HIS A 74 6.72 -13.93 8.42
CA HIS A 74 5.45 -14.59 8.75
C HIS A 74 5.33 -16.00 8.18
N ARG A 75 6.18 -16.36 7.23
CA ARG A 75 6.13 -17.63 6.50
C ARG A 75 4.78 -17.89 5.83
N ILE A 76 4.14 -16.81 5.40
CA ILE A 76 2.90 -16.82 4.65
C ILE A 76 3.24 -16.49 3.19
N PRO A 77 2.93 -17.35 2.23
CA PRO A 77 3.23 -17.09 0.81
C PRO A 77 2.41 -15.92 0.26
N VAL A 78 3.04 -15.21 -0.63
CA VAL A 78 2.42 -14.09 -1.34
C VAL A 78 2.52 -14.34 -2.84
#